data_91b2a4d95b7e96ce4d3ee07f80df1786
#
_entry.id   91b2a4d95b7e96ce4d3ee07f80df1786
#
_cell.length_a   1.000
_cell.length_b   1.000
_cell.length_c   1.000
_cell.angle_alpha   90.00
_cell.angle_beta   90.00
_cell.angle_gamma   90.00
#
_symmetry.space_group_name_H-M   'P 1'
#
loop_
_entity.id
_entity.type
_entity.pdbx_description
1 polymer ?
#
loop_
_entity_poly.entity_id
_entity_poly.type
_entity_poly.pdbx_seq_one_letter_code
_entity_poly.pdbx_strand_id
1 'polypeptide(L)'
;MRAIKKVKKFIESSPASDQGLIFARLILALESGNEFPVKDLYKLNTDDFDMAIELMRDWRIDRFYIGKAKAFDSATHAANLS
;
A
#
# COMPACT_ATOMS: atom_id res chain seq x y z
N MET A 1 3.21 -10.21 11.94
CA MET A 1 2.08 -9.54 11.27
C MET A 1 2.40 -9.40 9.78
N ARG A 2 1.44 -9.70 8.94
CA ARG A 2 1.63 -9.57 7.49
C ARG A 2 1.78 -8.11 7.08
N ALA A 3 2.58 -7.86 6.07
CA ALA A 3 2.81 -6.50 5.58
C ALA A 3 1.51 -5.83 5.12
N ILE A 4 0.58 -6.60 4.53
CA ILE A 4 -0.72 -6.06 4.11
C ILE A 4 -1.45 -5.39 5.27
N LYS A 5 -1.46 -6.03 6.45
CA LYS A 5 -2.10 -5.45 7.64
C LYS A 5 -1.36 -4.22 8.15
N LYS A 6 -0.03 -4.26 8.14
CA LYS A 6 0.79 -3.12 8.57
C LYS A 6 0.54 -1.91 7.69
N VAL A 7 0.53 -2.10 6.39
CA VAL A 7 0.31 -1.02 5.42
C VAL A 7 -1.10 -0.47 5.55
N LYS A 8 -2.10 -1.35 5.70
CA LYS A 8 -3.48 -0.92 5.91
C LYS A 8 -3.59 0.01 7.11
N LYS A 9 -3.00 -0.39 8.25
CA LYS A 9 -3.02 0.43 9.46
C LYS A 9 -2.30 1.76 9.24
N PHE A 10 -1.18 1.74 8.54
CA PHE A 10 -0.43 2.95 8.23
C PHE A 10 -1.28 3.93 7.43
N ILE A 11 -1.95 3.44 6.39
CA ILE A 11 -2.83 4.27 5.55
C ILE A 11 -3.96 4.86 6.39
N GLU A 12 -4.59 4.06 7.23
CA GLU A 12 -5.71 4.50 8.06
C GLU A 12 -5.29 5.52 9.11
N SER A 13 -4.07 5.39 9.64
CA SER A 13 -3.55 6.32 10.64
C SER A 13 -3.14 7.66 10.05
N SER A 14 -2.70 7.67 8.80
CA SER A 14 -2.14 8.88 8.17
C SER A 14 -2.54 8.94 6.69
N PRO A 15 -3.85 8.98 6.38
CA PRO A 15 -4.32 8.91 4.99
C PRO A 15 -3.89 10.10 4.14
N ALA A 16 -3.65 11.25 4.75
CA ALA A 16 -3.26 12.47 4.03
C ALA A 16 -1.75 12.68 3.96
N SER A 17 -0.95 11.79 4.56
CA SER A 17 0.51 11.90 4.50
C SER A 17 1.03 11.48 3.14
N ASP A 18 2.20 12.00 2.76
CA ASP A 18 2.85 11.62 1.50
C ASP A 18 3.13 10.12 1.45
N GLN A 19 3.62 9.57 2.55
CA GLN A 19 3.92 8.15 2.66
C GLN A 19 2.64 7.30 2.57
N GLY A 20 1.59 7.71 3.28
CA GLY A 20 0.30 7.03 3.22
C GLY A 20 -0.26 7.02 1.81
N LEU A 21 -0.14 8.13 1.08
CA LEU A 21 -0.60 8.21 -0.29
C LEU A 21 0.20 7.31 -1.22
N ILE A 22 1.51 7.22 -1.02
CA ILE A 22 2.36 6.32 -1.82
C ILE A 22 1.92 4.87 -1.62
N PHE A 23 1.71 4.45 -0.38
CA PHE A 23 1.22 3.09 -0.09
C PHE A 23 -0.17 2.85 -0.68
N ALA A 24 -1.07 3.84 -0.59
CA ALA A 24 -2.39 3.73 -1.17
C ALA A 24 -2.34 3.51 -2.68
N ARG A 25 -1.52 4.29 -3.37
CA ARG A 25 -1.33 4.14 -4.81
C ARG A 25 -0.71 2.81 -5.18
N LEU A 26 0.23 2.33 -4.37
CA LEU A 26 0.85 1.03 -4.59
C LEU A 26 -0.18 -0.10 -4.49
N ILE A 27 -1.05 -0.09 -3.48
CA ILE A 27 -2.10 -1.09 -3.33
C ILE A 27 -3.08 -1.03 -4.50
N LEU A 28 -3.48 0.16 -4.91
CA LEU A 28 -4.38 0.32 -6.05
C LEU A 28 -3.75 -0.24 -7.33
N ALA A 29 -2.46 -0.01 -7.53
CA ALA A 29 -1.74 -0.53 -8.69
C ALA A 29 -1.64 -2.06 -8.64
N LEU A 30 -1.36 -2.62 -7.48
CA LEU A 30 -1.26 -4.08 -7.32
C LEU A 30 -2.59 -4.77 -7.59
N GLU A 31 -3.70 -4.17 -7.17
CA GLU A 31 -5.02 -4.76 -7.36
C GLU A 31 -5.53 -4.54 -8.78
N SER A 32 -5.34 -3.36 -9.33
CA SER A 32 -5.94 -2.96 -10.61
C SER A 32 -5.03 -3.17 -11.81
N GLY A 33 -3.74 -3.46 -11.58
CA GLY A 33 -2.76 -3.55 -12.65
C GLY A 33 -2.37 -2.20 -13.24
N ASN A 34 -2.69 -1.11 -12.56
CA ASN A 34 -2.28 0.23 -12.97
C ASN A 34 -0.77 0.42 -12.85
N GLU A 35 -0.23 1.35 -13.60
CA GLU A 35 1.18 1.67 -13.50
C GLU A 35 1.48 2.38 -12.18
N PHE A 36 2.67 2.10 -11.64
CA PHE A 36 3.18 2.76 -10.44
C PHE A 36 4.61 3.21 -10.70
N PRO A 37 4.92 4.52 -10.56
CA PRO A 37 6.28 5.00 -10.80
C PRO A 37 7.24 4.45 -9.74
N VAL A 38 8.25 3.72 -10.18
CA VAL A 38 9.22 3.11 -9.25
C VAL A 38 9.93 4.18 -8.41
N LYS A 39 10.16 5.36 -8.99
CA LYS A 39 10.81 6.46 -8.27
C LYS A 39 10.04 6.90 -7.02
N ASP A 40 8.73 6.68 -6.98
CA ASP A 40 7.93 7.03 -5.80
C ASP A 40 8.30 6.18 -4.59
N LEU A 41 8.78 4.95 -4.80
CA LEU A 41 9.29 4.11 -3.72
C LEU A 41 10.50 4.72 -3.03
N TYR A 42 11.31 5.48 -3.78
CA TYR A 42 12.51 6.11 -3.23
C TYR A 42 12.21 7.37 -2.42
N LYS A 43 10.98 7.82 -2.41
CA LYS A 43 10.54 8.90 -1.53
C LYS A 43 10.27 8.39 -0.11
N LEU A 44 10.14 7.08 0.05
CA LEU A 44 9.97 6.45 1.36
C LEU A 44 11.32 6.35 2.07
N ASN A 45 11.29 6.42 3.40
CA ASN A 45 12.48 6.11 4.17
C ASN A 45 12.79 4.61 4.07
N THR A 46 13.95 4.19 4.59
CA THR A 46 14.42 2.81 4.46
C THR A 46 13.42 1.81 5.04
N ASP A 47 12.87 2.10 6.22
CA ASP A 47 11.92 1.20 6.88
C ASP A 47 10.63 1.06 6.08
N ASP A 48 10.11 2.17 5.59
CA ASP A 48 8.88 2.17 4.79
C ASP A 48 9.11 1.52 3.43
N PHE A 49 10.28 1.73 2.84
CA PHE A 49 10.65 1.05 1.60
C PHE A 49 10.66 -0.47 1.79
N ASP A 50 11.26 -0.94 2.88
CA ASP A 50 11.28 -2.39 3.18
C ASP A 50 9.86 -2.92 3.36
N MET A 51 8.98 -2.15 4.00
CA MET A 51 7.58 -2.51 4.16
C MET A 51 6.86 -2.61 2.81
N ALA A 52 7.17 -1.72 1.88
CA ALA A 52 6.61 -1.77 0.52
C ALA A 52 7.05 -3.04 -0.21
N ILE A 53 8.32 -3.43 -0.08
CA ILE A 53 8.82 -4.66 -0.68
C ILE A 53 8.12 -5.88 -0.08
N GLU A 54 7.96 -5.93 1.24
CA GLU A 54 7.23 -7.01 1.91
C GLU A 54 5.77 -7.06 1.44
N LEU A 55 5.13 -5.90 1.28
CA LEU A 55 3.76 -5.82 0.79
C LEU A 55 3.65 -6.46 -0.59
N MET A 56 4.54 -6.13 -1.51
CA MET A 56 4.51 -6.69 -2.86
C MET A 56 4.73 -8.20 -2.85
N ARG A 57 5.63 -8.67 -1.99
CA ARG A 57 5.89 -10.11 -1.83
C ARG A 57 4.66 -10.84 -1.33
N ASP A 58 4.05 -10.32 -0.26
CA ASP A 58 2.86 -10.93 0.34
C ASP A 58 1.68 -10.90 -0.63
N TRP A 59 1.53 -9.80 -1.37
CA TRP A 59 0.46 -9.66 -2.36
C TRP A 59 0.55 -10.72 -3.44
N ARG A 60 1.74 -11.02 -3.89
CA ARG A 60 1.97 -12.03 -4.91
C ARG A 60 1.67 -13.43 -4.41
N ILE A 61 2.07 -13.74 -3.17
CA ILE A 61 1.94 -15.08 -2.60
C ILE A 61 0.49 -15.39 -2.22
N ASP A 62 -0.17 -14.44 -1.62
CA ASP A 62 -1.48 -14.66 -1.00
C ASP A 62 -2.58 -13.97 -1.80
N ARG A 63 -2.94 -14.61 -2.93
CA ARG A 63 -3.88 -14.02 -3.91
C ARG A 63 -5.28 -13.82 -3.34
N PHE A 64 -5.70 -14.65 -2.39
CA PHE A 64 -7.06 -14.67 -1.89
C PHE A 64 -7.19 -14.22 -0.44
N TYR A 65 -6.14 -13.60 0.10
CA TYR A 65 -6.18 -13.11 1.47
C TYR A 65 -7.20 -11.98 1.59
N ILE A 66 -8.18 -12.16 2.50
CA ILE A 66 -9.27 -11.19 2.68
C ILE A 66 -8.76 -9.80 3.07
N GLY A 67 -7.60 -9.72 3.71
CA GLY A 67 -6.98 -8.44 4.02
C GLY A 67 -6.69 -7.57 2.82
N LYS A 68 -6.57 -8.16 1.62
CA LYS A 68 -6.37 -7.41 0.38
C LYS A 68 -7.57 -6.52 0.07
N ALA A 69 -8.78 -7.05 0.21
CA ALA A 69 -10.00 -6.26 -0.04
C ALA A 69 -10.08 -5.09 0.93
N LYS A 70 -9.79 -5.33 2.21
CA LYS A 70 -9.80 -4.29 3.23
C LYS A 70 -8.72 -3.22 2.98
N ALA A 71 -7.53 -3.65 2.58
CA ALA A 71 -6.45 -2.72 2.24
C ALA A 71 -6.80 -1.91 0.99
N PHE A 72 -7.44 -2.53 -0.01
CA PHE A 72 -7.89 -1.85 -1.21
C PHE A 72 -8.91 -0.77 -0.87
N ASP A 73 -9.87 -1.08 0.00
CA ASP A 73 -10.88 -0.11 0.43
C ASP A 73 -10.23 1.07 1.16
N SER A 74 -9.29 0.79 2.05
CA SER A 74 -8.55 1.85 2.76
C SER A 74 -7.75 2.72 1.81
N ALA A 75 -7.12 2.11 0.80
CA ALA A 75 -6.35 2.83 -0.20
C ALA A 75 -7.24 3.71 -1.07
N THR A 76 -8.41 3.20 -1.47
CA THR A 76 -9.38 3.97 -2.24
C THR A 76 -9.87 5.18 -1.45
N HIS A 77 -10.18 4.98 -0.17
CA HIS A 77 -10.59 6.08 0.71
C HIS A 77 -9.50 7.14 0.81
N ALA A 78 -8.26 6.74 1.06
CA ALA A 78 -7.15 7.67 1.18
C ALA A 78 -6.91 8.44 -0.12
N ALA A 79 -7.01 7.76 -1.27
CA ALA A 79 -6.85 8.41 -2.57
C ALA A 79 -7.93 9.48 -2.81
N ASN A 80 -9.15 9.23 -2.32
CA ASN A 80 -10.25 10.17 -2.45
C ASN A 80 -10.11 11.39 -1.53
N LEU A 81 -9.30 11.29 -0.48
CA LEU A 81 -9.03 12.41 0.43
C LEU A 81 -7.96 13.36 -0.10
N SER A 82 -7.18 12.94 -1.07
CA SER A 82 -6.07 13.74 -1.61
C SER A 82 -6.46 14.54 -2.90
#